data_0ac447236e57b185bb5bb995565f86e0
#
_entry.id   0ac447236e57b185bb5bb995565f86e0
#
_cell.length_a   1.000
_cell.length_b   1.000
_cell.length_c   1.000
_cell.angle_alpha   90.00
_cell.angle_beta   90.00
_cell.angle_gamma   90.00
#
_symmetry.space_group_name_H-M   'P 1'
#
loop_
_entity.id
_entity.type
_entity.pdbx_description
1 polymer ?
#
loop_
_entity_poly.entity_id
_entity_poly.type
_entity_poly.pdbx_seq_one_letter_code
_entity_poly.pdbx_strand_id
1 'polypeptide(L)'
;MIPDILSATLRALGFVAVLQAGGAALFLALFGRDLVSARREILRLVRVATLAAAVLLSAQYLLEPARMAGALSGMFDAELQGFALHTRAALVLGLRLAGLLLLAWALRGNGTGMRSYGVAGAVLIALSFPAMGHSAEDPAREWLMPLLGLHLLVVEFWFGALLPLILVGEREPAAVSASVLERFSRLATWLVPLVLVAGLLIATKLLPDLTALRGSYGIGLILKVLLFSVLMGLAALNKWRLGPALARGGRTAQLGLRRSIGTEFVLIVLVLMGTATLTTFWSPGS
;
A
#
# COMPACT_ATOMS: atom_id res chain seq x y z
N MET A 1 -0.11 25.02 -10.37
CA MET A 1 -0.48 24.85 -8.94
C MET A 1 -1.76 24.02 -8.74
N ILE A 2 -2.92 24.35 -9.35
CA ILE A 2 -4.14 23.54 -9.19
C ILE A 2 -3.97 22.09 -9.71
N PRO A 3 -3.41 21.86 -10.93
CA PRO A 3 -3.18 20.50 -11.43
C PRO A 3 -2.28 19.66 -10.51
N ASP A 4 -1.26 20.28 -9.89
CA ASP A 4 -0.32 19.56 -9.02
C ASP A 4 -0.96 19.13 -7.70
N ILE A 5 -1.77 20.00 -7.09
CA ILE A 5 -2.52 19.68 -5.85
C ILE A 5 -3.50 18.53 -6.12
N LEU A 6 -4.24 18.60 -7.24
CA LEU A 6 -5.18 17.57 -7.62
C LEU A 6 -4.46 16.25 -7.91
N SER A 7 -3.33 16.29 -8.61
CA SER A 7 -2.48 15.11 -8.90
C SER A 7 -1.95 14.49 -7.60
N ALA A 8 -1.43 15.28 -6.65
CA ALA A 8 -0.97 14.78 -5.36
C ALA A 8 -2.10 14.10 -4.57
N THR A 9 -3.30 14.70 -4.59
CA THR A 9 -4.47 14.14 -3.90
C THR A 9 -4.90 12.82 -4.53
N LEU A 10 -5.05 12.77 -5.86
CA LEU A 10 -5.42 11.52 -6.57
C LEU A 10 -4.35 10.45 -6.41
N ARG A 11 -3.07 10.83 -6.40
CA ARG A 11 -1.94 9.91 -6.12
C ARG A 11 -2.04 9.30 -4.73
N ALA A 12 -2.29 10.13 -3.71
CA ALA A 12 -2.44 9.66 -2.33
C ALA A 12 -3.62 8.69 -2.18
N LEU A 13 -4.79 9.07 -2.68
CA LEU A 13 -5.98 8.21 -2.66
C LEU A 13 -5.79 6.94 -3.49
N GLY A 14 -5.13 7.05 -4.65
CA GLY A 14 -4.77 5.92 -5.50
C GLY A 14 -3.84 4.93 -4.81
N PHE A 15 -2.84 5.41 -4.06
CA PHE A 15 -1.96 4.55 -3.27
C PHE A 15 -2.73 3.80 -2.18
N VAL A 16 -3.59 4.50 -1.44
CA VAL A 16 -4.43 3.87 -0.41
C VAL A 16 -5.32 2.79 -1.03
N ALA A 17 -6.01 3.11 -2.12
CA ALA A 17 -6.94 2.18 -2.75
C ALA A 17 -6.23 0.95 -3.35
N VAL A 18 -5.11 1.14 -4.07
CA VAL A 18 -4.42 0.04 -4.75
C VAL A 18 -3.71 -0.89 -3.76
N LEU A 19 -3.06 -0.35 -2.73
CA LEU A 19 -2.43 -1.16 -1.69
C LEU A 19 -3.47 -1.88 -0.81
N GLN A 20 -4.62 -1.23 -0.56
CA GLN A 20 -5.73 -1.90 0.13
C GLN A 20 -6.30 -3.05 -0.69
N ALA A 21 -6.45 -2.89 -2.01
CA ALA A 21 -6.98 -3.93 -2.89
C ALA A 21 -6.07 -5.16 -2.93
N GLY A 22 -4.78 -4.97 -3.22
CA GLY A 22 -3.82 -6.06 -3.32
C GLY A 22 -3.56 -6.73 -1.97
N GLY A 23 -3.34 -5.95 -0.92
CA GLY A 23 -3.08 -6.49 0.41
C GLY A 23 -4.27 -7.24 1.01
N ALA A 24 -5.51 -6.77 0.81
CA ALA A 24 -6.69 -7.54 1.24
C ALA A 24 -6.89 -8.82 0.40
N ALA A 25 -6.50 -8.83 -0.87
CA ALA A 25 -6.47 -10.04 -1.70
C ALA A 25 -5.42 -11.03 -1.20
N LEU A 26 -4.21 -10.57 -0.83
CA LEU A 26 -3.18 -11.40 -0.18
C LEU A 26 -3.68 -11.97 1.15
N PHE A 27 -4.36 -11.16 1.96
CA PHE A 27 -4.98 -11.63 3.19
C PHE A 27 -5.97 -12.77 2.94
N LEU A 28 -6.86 -12.63 1.96
CA LEU A 28 -7.78 -13.70 1.57
C LEU A 28 -7.06 -14.95 1.03
N ALA A 29 -5.98 -14.78 0.30
CA ALA A 29 -5.18 -15.88 -0.20
C ALA A 29 -4.55 -16.71 0.93
N LEU A 30 -4.14 -16.06 2.03
CA LEU A 30 -3.47 -16.69 3.17
C LEU A 30 -4.46 -17.22 4.22
N PHE A 31 -5.51 -16.46 4.53
CA PHE A 31 -6.41 -16.73 5.66
C PHE A 31 -7.84 -17.05 5.24
N GLY A 32 -8.23 -16.82 3.99
CA GLY A 32 -9.62 -16.91 3.53
C GLY A 32 -10.28 -18.29 3.67
N ARG A 33 -9.49 -19.37 3.85
CA ARG A 33 -10.04 -20.73 4.11
C ARG A 33 -10.55 -20.89 5.53
N ASP A 34 -10.01 -20.14 6.46
CA ASP A 34 -10.33 -20.22 7.88
C ASP A 34 -11.54 -19.34 8.23
N LEU A 35 -11.99 -18.49 7.29
CA LEU A 35 -13.05 -17.50 7.49
C LEU A 35 -14.40 -18.04 7.03
N VAL A 36 -15.41 -17.88 7.87
CA VAL A 36 -16.81 -18.22 7.59
C VAL A 36 -17.66 -16.96 7.43
N SER A 37 -17.66 -16.11 8.44
CA SER A 37 -18.56 -14.94 8.53
C SER A 37 -17.96 -13.68 7.90
N ALA A 38 -16.68 -13.39 8.13
CA ALA A 38 -16.00 -12.19 7.64
C ALA A 38 -15.65 -12.25 6.14
N ARG A 39 -15.56 -13.46 5.55
CA ARG A 39 -15.09 -13.67 4.17
C ARG A 39 -15.85 -12.84 3.15
N ARG A 40 -17.18 -12.77 3.26
CA ARG A 40 -18.03 -12.01 2.32
C ARG A 40 -17.76 -10.51 2.36
N GLU A 41 -17.58 -9.97 3.55
CA GLU A 41 -17.29 -8.55 3.76
C GLU A 41 -15.89 -8.19 3.21
N ILE A 42 -14.90 -9.06 3.43
CA ILE A 42 -13.54 -8.87 2.91
C ILE A 42 -13.53 -8.95 1.38
N LEU A 43 -14.29 -9.86 0.77
CA LEU A 43 -14.47 -9.90 -0.70
C LEU A 43 -15.10 -8.62 -1.22
N ARG A 44 -16.07 -8.04 -0.50
CA ARG A 44 -16.66 -6.73 -0.83
C ARG A 44 -15.62 -5.62 -0.74
N LEU A 45 -14.82 -5.61 0.33
CA LEU A 45 -13.72 -4.65 0.51
C LEU A 45 -12.74 -4.71 -0.68
N VAL A 46 -12.26 -5.91 -1.06
CA VAL A 46 -11.37 -6.08 -2.22
C VAL A 46 -12.01 -5.53 -3.48
N ARG A 47 -13.30 -5.82 -3.73
CA ARG A 47 -14.03 -5.34 -4.92
C ARG A 47 -14.09 -3.82 -4.95
N VAL A 48 -14.51 -3.19 -3.85
CA VAL A 48 -14.62 -1.73 -3.76
C VAL A 48 -13.26 -1.06 -3.91
N ALA A 49 -12.24 -1.57 -3.22
CA ALA A 49 -10.88 -1.04 -3.32
C ALA A 49 -10.30 -1.19 -4.75
N THR A 50 -10.55 -2.33 -5.43
CA THR A 50 -10.12 -2.55 -6.82
C THR A 50 -10.75 -1.55 -7.78
N LEU A 51 -12.07 -1.32 -7.66
CA LEU A 51 -12.78 -0.34 -8.50
C LEU A 51 -12.32 1.10 -8.19
N ALA A 52 -12.22 1.46 -6.92
CA ALA A 52 -11.72 2.78 -6.52
C ALA A 52 -10.29 3.02 -7.02
N ALA A 53 -9.40 2.03 -6.90
CA ALA A 53 -8.04 2.11 -7.42
C ALA A 53 -8.02 2.32 -8.93
N ALA A 54 -8.81 1.57 -9.69
CA ALA A 54 -8.88 1.71 -11.15
C ALA A 54 -9.31 3.12 -11.56
N VAL A 55 -10.36 3.65 -10.92
CA VAL A 55 -10.86 5.02 -11.20
C VAL A 55 -9.82 6.08 -10.81
N LEU A 56 -9.27 6.01 -9.60
CA LEU A 56 -8.34 7.02 -9.09
C LEU A 56 -7.02 7.05 -9.88
N LEU A 57 -6.46 5.88 -10.22
CA LEU A 57 -5.22 5.79 -11.00
C LEU A 57 -5.43 6.27 -12.44
N SER A 58 -6.56 5.93 -13.06
CA SER A 58 -6.90 6.43 -14.40
C SER A 58 -7.12 7.95 -14.38
N ALA A 59 -7.84 8.47 -13.39
CA ALA A 59 -8.05 9.91 -13.23
C ALA A 59 -6.72 10.66 -13.00
N GLN A 60 -5.82 10.10 -12.19
CA GLN A 60 -4.48 10.67 -11.98
C GLN A 60 -3.69 10.72 -13.31
N TYR A 61 -3.73 9.65 -14.09
CA TYR A 61 -3.03 9.60 -15.37
C TYR A 61 -3.57 10.63 -16.37
N LEU A 62 -4.89 10.82 -16.44
CA LEU A 62 -5.52 11.83 -17.29
C LEU A 62 -5.12 13.27 -16.94
N LEU A 63 -4.63 13.51 -15.71
CA LEU A 63 -4.08 14.80 -15.30
C LEU A 63 -2.63 15.05 -15.70
N GLU A 64 -1.88 14.06 -16.19
CA GLU A 64 -0.48 14.26 -16.56
C GLU A 64 -0.32 15.33 -17.66
N PRO A 65 -1.11 15.34 -18.76
CA PRO A 65 -1.08 16.43 -19.74
C PRO A 65 -1.44 17.81 -19.17
N ALA A 66 -2.37 17.86 -18.23
CA ALA A 66 -2.71 19.13 -17.54
C ALA A 66 -1.52 19.68 -16.73
N ARG A 67 -0.73 18.79 -16.13
CA ARG A 67 0.48 19.19 -15.40
C ARG A 67 1.57 19.68 -16.35
N MET A 68 1.75 19.03 -17.51
CA MET A 68 2.68 19.46 -18.56
C MET A 68 2.32 20.84 -19.09
N ALA A 69 1.02 21.10 -19.32
CA ALA A 69 0.51 22.39 -19.79
C ALA A 69 0.46 23.47 -18.71
N GLY A 70 0.58 23.13 -17.42
CA GLY A 70 0.37 24.05 -16.30
C GLY A 70 -1.10 24.48 -16.10
N ALA A 71 -2.04 23.95 -16.89
CA ALA A 71 -3.46 24.31 -16.89
C ALA A 71 -4.35 23.07 -17.09
N LEU A 72 -5.55 23.05 -16.48
CA LEU A 72 -6.48 21.92 -16.59
C LEU A 72 -6.95 21.67 -18.06
N SER A 73 -6.95 22.68 -18.91
CA SER A 73 -7.28 22.55 -20.34
C SER A 73 -6.37 21.57 -21.08
N GLY A 74 -5.12 21.40 -20.63
CA GLY A 74 -4.16 20.45 -21.20
C GLY A 74 -4.62 18.98 -21.13
N MET A 75 -5.61 18.64 -20.29
CA MET A 75 -6.21 17.29 -20.30
C MET A 75 -6.84 16.92 -21.64
N PHE A 76 -7.29 17.91 -22.40
CA PHE A 76 -7.97 17.74 -23.69
C PHE A 76 -7.05 17.95 -24.88
N ASP A 77 -5.76 18.19 -24.64
CA ASP A 77 -4.76 18.33 -25.67
C ASP A 77 -4.33 16.95 -26.20
N ALA A 78 -4.66 16.67 -27.46
CA ALA A 78 -4.41 15.37 -28.08
C ALA A 78 -2.92 15.06 -28.25
N GLU A 79 -2.08 16.08 -28.48
CA GLU A 79 -0.62 15.91 -28.64
C GLU A 79 0.01 15.56 -27.30
N LEU A 80 -0.36 16.27 -26.23
CA LEU A 80 0.10 15.98 -24.86
C LEU A 80 -0.40 14.61 -24.38
N GLN A 81 -1.64 14.22 -24.71
CA GLN A 81 -2.14 12.87 -24.43
C GLN A 81 -1.34 11.80 -25.19
N GLY A 82 -1.07 12.03 -26.48
CA GLY A 82 -0.23 11.16 -27.28
C GLY A 82 1.18 11.02 -26.71
N PHE A 83 1.79 12.12 -26.27
CA PHE A 83 3.09 12.10 -25.60
C PHE A 83 3.03 11.30 -24.27
N ALA A 84 2.01 11.53 -23.44
CA ALA A 84 1.84 10.84 -22.16
C ALA A 84 1.77 9.31 -22.33
N LEU A 85 1.19 8.79 -23.42
CA LEU A 85 1.12 7.36 -23.72
C LEU A 85 2.50 6.70 -23.94
N HIS A 86 3.52 7.47 -24.32
CA HIS A 86 4.89 6.97 -24.52
C HIS A 86 5.78 7.14 -23.28
N THR A 87 5.21 7.63 -22.17
CA THR A 87 5.95 7.80 -20.91
C THR A 87 5.92 6.55 -20.01
N ARG A 88 6.82 6.51 -19.04
CA ARG A 88 6.80 5.48 -17.98
C ARG A 88 5.49 5.50 -17.17
N ALA A 89 4.80 6.64 -17.08
CA ALA A 89 3.52 6.75 -16.39
C ALA A 89 2.45 5.84 -17.03
N ALA A 90 2.41 5.75 -18.37
CA ALA A 90 1.52 4.84 -19.08
C ALA A 90 1.84 3.37 -18.78
N LEU A 91 3.14 2.99 -18.81
CA LEU A 91 3.57 1.64 -18.46
C LEU A 91 3.14 1.26 -17.03
N VAL A 92 3.39 2.15 -16.06
CA VAL A 92 3.03 1.92 -14.64
C VAL A 92 1.52 1.81 -14.47
N LEU A 93 0.73 2.66 -15.12
CA LEU A 93 -0.72 2.53 -15.13
C LEU A 93 -1.14 1.19 -15.73
N GLY A 94 -0.58 0.79 -16.86
CA GLY A 94 -0.86 -0.50 -17.51
C GLY A 94 -0.60 -1.69 -16.57
N LEU A 95 0.55 -1.71 -15.90
CA LEU A 95 0.91 -2.75 -14.92
C LEU A 95 -0.09 -2.78 -13.75
N ARG A 96 -0.46 -1.61 -13.20
CA ARG A 96 -1.44 -1.52 -12.11
C ARG A 96 -2.83 -1.98 -12.54
N LEU A 97 -3.30 -1.54 -13.71
CA LEU A 97 -4.59 -1.98 -14.24
C LEU A 97 -4.60 -3.48 -14.55
N ALA A 98 -3.51 -4.03 -15.09
CA ALA A 98 -3.38 -5.48 -15.28
C ALA A 98 -3.44 -6.23 -13.93
N GLY A 99 -2.74 -5.74 -12.89
CA GLY A 99 -2.84 -6.28 -11.53
C GLY A 99 -4.27 -6.22 -10.98
N LEU A 100 -4.96 -5.07 -11.12
CA LEU A 100 -6.35 -4.90 -10.69
C LEU A 100 -7.31 -5.80 -11.47
N LEU A 101 -7.08 -6.04 -12.77
CA LEU A 101 -7.84 -7.00 -13.56
C LEU A 101 -7.67 -8.43 -13.05
N LEU A 102 -6.45 -8.82 -12.67
CA LEU A 102 -6.19 -10.12 -12.04
C LEU A 102 -6.94 -10.23 -10.70
N LEU A 103 -6.96 -9.17 -9.88
CA LEU A 103 -7.77 -9.15 -8.65
C LEU A 103 -9.26 -9.28 -8.94
N ALA A 104 -9.78 -8.56 -9.93
CA ALA A 104 -11.18 -8.66 -10.35
C ALA A 104 -11.53 -10.06 -10.88
N TRP A 105 -10.59 -10.70 -11.57
CA TRP A 105 -10.73 -12.09 -12.01
C TRP A 105 -10.72 -13.07 -10.84
N ALA A 106 -9.82 -12.87 -9.87
CA ALA A 106 -9.77 -13.64 -8.64
C ALA A 106 -11.11 -13.66 -7.89
N LEU A 107 -11.82 -12.53 -7.89
CA LEU A 107 -13.15 -12.40 -7.23
C LEU A 107 -14.27 -13.21 -7.90
N ARG A 108 -14.07 -13.69 -9.14
CA ARG A 108 -15.01 -14.56 -9.86
C ARG A 108 -14.73 -16.04 -9.63
N GLY A 109 -13.48 -16.36 -9.25
CA GLY A 109 -13.03 -17.73 -9.04
C GLY A 109 -13.27 -18.25 -7.62
N ASN A 110 -13.09 -19.55 -7.47
CA ASN A 110 -13.10 -20.24 -6.18
C ASN A 110 -11.80 -21.05 -6.00
N GLY A 111 -11.46 -21.35 -4.75
CA GLY A 111 -10.35 -22.24 -4.43
C GLY A 111 -8.98 -21.76 -4.85
N THR A 112 -8.23 -22.58 -5.60
CA THR A 112 -6.85 -22.31 -6.02
C THR A 112 -6.76 -21.16 -7.02
N GLY A 113 -7.70 -21.06 -7.98
CA GLY A 113 -7.70 -19.97 -8.97
C GLY A 113 -7.81 -18.60 -8.33
N MET A 114 -8.73 -18.41 -7.37
CA MET A 114 -8.85 -17.16 -6.62
C MET A 114 -7.54 -16.77 -5.95
N ARG A 115 -6.83 -17.74 -5.35
CA ARG A 115 -5.55 -17.48 -4.68
C ARG A 115 -4.45 -17.08 -5.66
N SER A 116 -4.27 -17.85 -6.73
CA SER A 116 -3.20 -17.60 -7.70
C SER A 116 -3.36 -16.24 -8.40
N TYR A 117 -4.55 -15.92 -8.87
CA TYR A 117 -4.81 -14.61 -9.50
C TYR A 117 -4.74 -13.46 -8.49
N GLY A 118 -5.20 -13.66 -7.25
CA GLY A 118 -5.10 -12.67 -6.17
C GLY A 118 -3.65 -12.34 -5.83
N VAL A 119 -2.80 -13.37 -5.67
CA VAL A 119 -1.37 -13.19 -5.40
C VAL A 119 -0.66 -12.57 -6.61
N ALA A 120 -0.91 -13.06 -7.83
CA ALA A 120 -0.29 -12.52 -9.04
C ALA A 120 -0.65 -11.03 -9.25
N GLY A 121 -1.91 -10.66 -9.01
CA GLY A 121 -2.37 -9.27 -9.10
C GLY A 121 -1.68 -8.36 -8.09
N ALA A 122 -1.58 -8.78 -6.82
CA ALA A 122 -0.89 -8.03 -5.79
C ALA A 122 0.62 -7.88 -6.10
N VAL A 123 1.29 -8.95 -6.50
CA VAL A 123 2.70 -8.91 -6.89
C VAL A 123 2.92 -7.92 -8.06
N LEU A 124 2.06 -7.97 -9.07
CA LEU A 124 2.17 -7.07 -10.23
C LEU A 124 1.94 -5.61 -9.82
N ILE A 125 1.00 -5.33 -8.92
CA ILE A 125 0.79 -4.01 -8.34
C ILE A 125 2.05 -3.55 -7.60
N ALA A 126 2.60 -4.34 -6.69
CA ALA A 126 3.80 -3.99 -5.94
C ALA A 126 5.00 -3.71 -6.86
N LEU A 127 5.22 -4.56 -7.87
CA LEU A 127 6.31 -4.43 -8.85
C LEU A 127 6.13 -3.25 -9.81
N SER A 128 4.92 -2.67 -9.93
CA SER A 128 4.69 -1.47 -10.73
C SER A 128 5.33 -0.20 -10.15
N PHE A 129 5.54 -0.14 -8.84
CA PHE A 129 6.05 1.06 -8.18
C PHE A 129 7.52 1.36 -8.52
N PRO A 130 8.46 0.39 -8.48
CA PRO A 130 9.84 0.65 -8.86
C PRO A 130 10.04 0.94 -10.36
N ALA A 131 9.05 0.68 -11.22
CA ALA A 131 9.13 0.99 -12.64
C ALA A 131 9.09 2.51 -12.96
N MET A 132 8.84 3.36 -11.96
CA MET A 132 8.78 4.82 -12.09
C MET A 132 9.66 5.51 -11.05
N GLY A 133 10.21 6.68 -11.41
CA GLY A 133 11.02 7.51 -10.52
C GLY A 133 12.51 7.13 -10.50
N HIS A 134 13.24 7.70 -9.54
CA HIS A 134 14.70 7.61 -9.45
C HIS A 134 15.25 6.18 -9.40
N SER A 135 14.51 5.25 -8.80
CA SER A 135 14.93 3.83 -8.73
C SER A 135 15.09 3.18 -10.10
N ALA A 136 14.34 3.65 -11.10
CA ALA A 136 14.39 3.12 -12.45
C ALA A 136 15.51 3.75 -13.29
N GLU A 137 16.07 4.88 -12.87
CA GLU A 137 17.12 5.66 -13.54
C GLU A 137 18.48 5.54 -12.84
N ASP A 138 18.51 5.01 -11.61
CA ASP A 138 19.72 4.84 -10.83
C ASP A 138 20.64 3.79 -11.47
N PRO A 139 21.96 4.01 -11.49
CA PRO A 139 22.93 2.99 -11.93
C PRO A 139 22.82 1.66 -11.17
N ALA A 140 22.36 1.69 -9.92
CA ALA A 140 22.16 0.51 -9.07
C ALA A 140 20.75 -0.11 -9.21
N ARG A 141 19.97 0.23 -10.24
CA ARG A 141 18.59 -0.23 -10.48
C ARG A 141 18.40 -1.75 -10.40
N GLU A 142 19.41 -2.51 -10.77
CA GLU A 142 19.34 -3.97 -10.81
C GLU A 142 18.99 -4.60 -9.44
N TRP A 143 19.44 -3.99 -8.34
CA TRP A 143 19.11 -4.45 -7.00
C TRP A 143 18.10 -3.51 -6.30
N LEU A 144 18.06 -2.22 -6.67
CA LEU A 144 17.17 -1.24 -6.05
C LEU A 144 15.70 -1.50 -6.41
N MET A 145 15.42 -1.86 -7.66
CA MET A 145 14.06 -2.15 -8.13
C MET A 145 13.47 -3.41 -7.45
N PRO A 146 14.16 -4.57 -7.39
CA PRO A 146 13.65 -5.72 -6.64
C PRO A 146 13.47 -5.42 -5.14
N LEU A 147 14.39 -4.69 -4.54
CA LEU A 147 14.33 -4.33 -3.12
C LEU A 147 13.11 -3.43 -2.83
N LEU A 148 12.86 -2.42 -3.67
CA LEU A 148 11.69 -1.56 -3.55
C LEU A 148 10.39 -2.35 -3.83
N GLY A 149 10.38 -3.23 -4.81
CA GLY A 149 9.24 -4.11 -5.09
C GLY A 149 8.91 -5.01 -3.90
N LEU A 150 9.91 -5.61 -3.29
CA LEU A 150 9.74 -6.41 -2.06
C LEU A 150 9.25 -5.56 -0.89
N HIS A 151 9.84 -4.37 -0.67
CA HIS A 151 9.39 -3.43 0.34
C HIS A 151 7.90 -3.10 0.15
N LEU A 152 7.50 -2.76 -1.07
CA LEU A 152 6.11 -2.40 -1.37
C LEU A 152 5.16 -3.59 -1.24
N LEU A 153 5.57 -4.80 -1.60
CA LEU A 153 4.75 -6.00 -1.44
C LEU A 153 4.45 -6.29 0.03
N VAL A 154 5.45 -6.11 0.91
CA VAL A 154 5.24 -6.29 2.35
C VAL A 154 4.38 -5.17 2.93
N VAL A 155 4.61 -3.91 2.53
CA VAL A 155 3.76 -2.77 2.93
C VAL A 155 2.32 -2.99 2.46
N GLU A 156 2.12 -3.43 1.22
CA GLU A 156 0.81 -3.75 0.65
C GLU A 156 0.09 -4.83 1.46
N PHE A 157 0.77 -5.93 1.77
CA PHE A 157 0.23 -6.99 2.61
C PHE A 157 -0.14 -6.49 4.00
N TRP A 158 0.78 -5.78 4.68
CA TRP A 158 0.53 -5.30 6.03
C TRP A 158 -0.64 -4.31 6.08
N PHE A 159 -0.56 -3.25 5.28
CA PHE A 159 -1.60 -2.22 5.20
C PHE A 159 -2.97 -2.81 4.82
N GLY A 160 -3.00 -3.60 3.75
CA GLY A 160 -4.24 -4.18 3.25
C GLY A 160 -4.84 -5.26 4.15
N ALA A 161 -4.08 -5.83 5.09
CA ALA A 161 -4.59 -6.76 6.09
C ALA A 161 -5.31 -6.09 7.28
N LEU A 162 -5.06 -4.79 7.54
CA LEU A 162 -5.59 -4.12 8.73
C LEU A 162 -7.12 -4.08 8.77
N LEU A 163 -7.79 -3.68 7.69
CA LEU A 163 -9.25 -3.68 7.63
C LEU A 163 -9.84 -5.10 7.68
N PRO A 164 -9.33 -6.10 6.93
CA PRO A 164 -9.69 -7.50 7.13
C PRO A 164 -9.56 -7.99 8.56
N LEU A 165 -8.48 -7.65 9.29
CA LEU A 165 -8.30 -8.04 10.69
C LEU A 165 -9.37 -7.42 11.62
N ILE A 166 -9.79 -6.18 11.37
CA ILE A 166 -10.91 -5.57 12.09
C ILE A 166 -12.20 -6.38 11.82
N LEU A 167 -12.49 -6.69 10.55
CA LEU A 167 -13.67 -7.46 10.17
C LEU A 167 -13.67 -8.88 10.78
N VAL A 168 -12.51 -9.53 10.81
CA VAL A 168 -12.34 -10.83 11.46
C VAL A 168 -12.65 -10.73 12.96
N GLY A 169 -12.07 -9.74 13.65
CA GLY A 169 -12.33 -9.51 15.07
C GLY A 169 -13.80 -9.19 15.41
N GLU A 170 -14.56 -8.63 14.46
CA GLU A 170 -15.97 -8.26 14.63
C GLU A 170 -16.94 -9.38 14.25
N ARG A 171 -16.62 -10.23 13.29
CA ARG A 171 -17.56 -11.16 12.66
C ARG A 171 -17.28 -12.63 12.96
N GLU A 172 -16.02 -13.00 13.20
CA GLU A 172 -15.66 -14.38 13.46
C GLU A 172 -15.73 -14.74 14.96
N PRO A 173 -15.94 -16.01 15.28
CA PRO A 173 -15.81 -16.50 16.66
C PRO A 173 -14.43 -16.16 17.26
N ALA A 174 -14.38 -15.93 18.56
CA ALA A 174 -13.15 -15.52 19.26
C ALA A 174 -11.94 -16.45 18.98
N ALA A 175 -12.18 -17.77 18.92
CA ALA A 175 -11.13 -18.75 18.64
C ALA A 175 -10.55 -18.59 17.21
N VAL A 176 -11.40 -18.35 16.20
CA VAL A 176 -10.97 -18.10 14.81
C VAL A 176 -10.22 -16.78 14.71
N SER A 177 -10.77 -15.73 15.32
CA SER A 177 -10.16 -14.40 15.36
C SER A 177 -8.76 -14.44 16.00
N ALA A 178 -8.62 -15.13 17.14
CA ALA A 178 -7.35 -15.29 17.83
C ALA A 178 -6.33 -16.07 16.96
N SER A 179 -6.76 -17.17 16.34
CA SER A 179 -5.90 -17.99 15.46
C SER A 179 -5.40 -17.19 14.24
N VAL A 180 -6.29 -16.44 13.57
CA VAL A 180 -5.93 -15.60 12.42
C VAL A 180 -4.95 -14.50 12.84
N LEU A 181 -5.23 -13.81 13.96
CA LEU A 181 -4.38 -12.75 14.49
C LEU A 181 -2.99 -13.28 14.88
N GLU A 182 -2.91 -14.46 15.52
CA GLU A 182 -1.65 -15.09 15.89
C GLU A 182 -0.80 -15.43 14.64
N ARG A 183 -1.42 -16.04 13.62
CA ARG A 183 -0.74 -16.39 12.36
C ARG A 183 -0.29 -15.14 11.61
N PHE A 184 -1.13 -14.10 11.55
CA PHE A 184 -0.76 -12.80 10.98
C PHE A 184 0.42 -12.18 11.74
N SER A 185 0.35 -12.13 13.07
CA SER A 185 1.40 -11.58 13.94
C SER A 185 2.73 -12.33 13.78
N ARG A 186 2.69 -13.65 13.57
CA ARG A 186 3.86 -14.48 13.32
C ARG A 186 4.53 -14.12 11.98
N LEU A 187 3.73 -13.94 10.92
CA LEU A 187 4.23 -13.45 9.63
C LEU A 187 4.81 -12.04 9.75
N ALA A 188 4.08 -11.12 10.39
CA ALA A 188 4.51 -9.74 10.57
C ALA A 188 5.86 -9.64 11.32
N THR A 189 6.13 -10.55 12.27
CA THR A 189 7.40 -10.59 13.01
C THR A 189 8.63 -10.75 12.11
N TRP A 190 8.49 -11.44 10.98
CA TRP A 190 9.56 -11.60 10.00
C TRP A 190 9.53 -10.53 8.90
N LEU A 191 8.35 -10.15 8.47
CA LEU A 191 8.18 -9.20 7.36
C LEU A 191 8.52 -7.76 7.75
N VAL A 192 8.22 -7.36 8.99
CA VAL A 192 8.43 -5.99 9.44
C VAL A 192 9.92 -5.58 9.52
N PRO A 193 10.83 -6.38 10.11
CA PRO A 193 12.26 -6.09 10.02
C PRO A 193 12.77 -6.00 8.58
N LEU A 194 12.22 -6.82 7.68
CA LEU A 194 12.56 -6.80 6.26
C LEU A 194 12.18 -5.45 5.61
N VAL A 195 10.99 -4.93 5.92
CA VAL A 195 10.55 -3.58 5.46
C VAL A 195 11.49 -2.50 5.96
N LEU A 196 11.88 -2.56 7.24
CA LEU A 196 12.79 -1.58 7.82
C LEU A 196 14.17 -1.61 7.15
N VAL A 197 14.75 -2.79 7.02
CA VAL A 197 16.06 -2.96 6.38
C VAL A 197 16.02 -2.50 4.92
N ALA A 198 15.00 -2.94 4.16
CA ALA A 198 14.82 -2.51 2.79
C ALA A 198 14.64 -0.97 2.69
N GLY A 199 13.81 -0.38 3.55
CA GLY A 199 13.60 1.06 3.59
C GLY A 199 14.87 1.85 3.92
N LEU A 200 15.69 1.38 4.87
CA LEU A 200 16.97 1.99 5.20
C LEU A 200 17.96 1.90 4.04
N LEU A 201 18.10 0.72 3.41
CA LEU A 201 18.97 0.55 2.25
C LEU A 201 18.56 1.44 1.07
N ILE A 202 17.25 1.60 0.82
CA ILE A 202 16.76 2.55 -0.19
C ILE A 202 17.10 3.99 0.21
N ALA A 203 16.91 4.34 1.49
CA ALA A 203 17.19 5.69 2.01
C ALA A 203 18.67 6.08 1.87
N THR A 204 19.61 5.15 2.10
CA THR A 204 21.06 5.41 1.94
C THR A 204 21.45 5.77 0.50
N LYS A 205 20.63 5.40 -0.48
CA LYS A 205 20.84 5.75 -1.89
C LYS A 205 20.18 7.05 -2.31
N LEU A 206 19.09 7.41 -1.63
CA LEU A 206 18.36 8.66 -1.91
C LEU A 206 18.96 9.87 -1.18
N LEU A 207 19.80 9.66 -0.17
CA LEU A 207 20.50 10.71 0.58
C LEU A 207 21.98 10.70 0.17
N PRO A 208 22.48 11.75 -0.50
CA PRO A 208 23.89 11.84 -0.89
C PRO A 208 24.82 11.96 0.32
N ASP A 209 24.39 12.64 1.37
CA ASP A 209 25.10 12.82 2.63
C ASP A 209 24.16 13.10 3.81
N LEU A 210 24.71 13.18 5.03
CA LEU A 210 23.94 13.44 6.24
C LEU A 210 23.41 14.90 6.32
N THR A 211 23.99 15.82 5.57
CA THR A 211 23.51 17.23 5.56
C THR A 211 22.19 17.33 4.82
N ALA A 212 21.91 16.43 3.86
CA ALA A 212 20.65 16.32 3.15
C ALA A 212 19.45 15.99 4.08
N LEU A 213 19.71 15.47 5.29
CA LEU A 213 18.68 15.28 6.31
C LEU A 213 18.05 16.58 6.78
N ARG A 214 18.70 17.73 6.61
CA ARG A 214 18.17 19.06 6.96
C ARG A 214 17.25 19.63 5.87
N GLY A 215 17.28 19.08 4.67
CA GLY A 215 16.38 19.47 3.58
C GLY A 215 14.96 18.91 3.76
N SER A 216 14.00 19.44 2.97
CA SER A 216 12.60 19.04 3.01
C SER A 216 12.40 17.52 2.83
N TYR A 217 13.19 16.90 1.96
CA TYR A 217 13.17 15.45 1.74
C TYR A 217 13.66 14.68 2.98
N GLY A 218 14.77 15.12 3.59
CA GLY A 218 15.34 14.50 4.79
C GLY A 218 14.40 14.58 6.00
N ILE A 219 13.75 15.74 6.21
CA ILE A 219 12.72 15.92 7.25
C ILE A 219 11.56 14.94 7.03
N GLY A 220 11.10 14.80 5.78
CA GLY A 220 10.06 13.84 5.43
C GLY A 220 10.47 12.39 5.72
N LEU A 221 11.74 12.03 5.50
CA LEU A 221 12.28 10.71 5.83
C LEU A 221 12.33 10.48 7.35
N ILE A 222 12.81 11.46 8.13
CA ILE A 222 12.82 11.39 9.60
C ILE A 222 11.39 11.18 10.12
N LEU A 223 10.43 11.93 9.61
CA LEU A 223 9.03 11.78 10.01
C LEU A 223 8.49 10.36 9.69
N LYS A 224 8.85 9.80 8.53
CA LYS A 224 8.49 8.40 8.18
C LYS A 224 9.08 7.39 9.18
N VAL A 225 10.33 7.56 9.59
CA VAL A 225 10.98 6.68 10.58
C VAL A 225 10.30 6.80 11.95
N LEU A 226 9.95 8.01 12.37
CA LEU A 226 9.22 8.23 13.63
C LEU A 226 7.83 7.58 13.60
N LEU A 227 7.06 7.80 12.53
CA LEU A 227 5.74 7.16 12.35
C LEU A 227 5.85 5.63 12.31
N PHE A 228 6.87 5.11 11.63
CA PHE A 228 7.15 3.67 11.61
C PHE A 228 7.46 3.13 13.03
N SER A 229 8.22 3.86 13.84
CA SER A 229 8.50 3.47 15.24
C SER A 229 7.24 3.41 16.08
N VAL A 230 6.30 4.34 15.89
CA VAL A 230 4.99 4.30 16.55
C VAL A 230 4.18 3.08 16.09
N LEU A 231 4.17 2.80 14.78
CA LEU A 231 3.51 1.61 14.21
C LEU A 231 4.07 0.32 14.82
N MET A 232 5.39 0.24 15.02
CA MET A 232 6.03 -0.90 15.67
C MET A 232 5.57 -1.05 17.12
N GLY A 233 5.44 0.04 17.86
CA GLY A 233 4.90 0.03 19.22
C GLY A 233 3.47 -0.51 19.28
N LEU A 234 2.60 -0.09 18.35
CA LEU A 234 1.22 -0.60 18.24
C LEU A 234 1.19 -2.08 17.86
N ALA A 235 1.98 -2.50 16.87
CA ALA A 235 2.07 -3.91 16.47
C ALA A 235 2.56 -4.79 17.62
N ALA A 236 3.54 -4.32 18.39
CA ALA A 236 4.02 -4.98 19.60
C ALA A 236 2.92 -5.09 20.67
N LEU A 237 2.17 -4.01 20.92
CA LEU A 237 1.02 -4.00 21.82
C LEU A 237 -0.04 -5.02 21.38
N ASN A 238 -0.37 -5.04 20.10
CA ASN A 238 -1.33 -6.00 19.52
C ASN A 238 -0.86 -7.44 19.72
N LYS A 239 0.42 -7.72 19.48
CA LYS A 239 1.01 -9.06 19.57
C LYS A 239 1.05 -9.55 21.02
N TRP A 240 1.55 -8.74 21.95
CA TRP A 240 1.90 -9.21 23.30
C TRP A 240 0.81 -8.99 24.35
N ARG A 241 -0.10 -8.05 24.15
CA ARG A 241 -1.18 -7.74 25.12
C ARG A 241 -2.57 -8.02 24.56
N LEU A 242 -2.93 -7.44 23.43
CA LEU A 242 -4.30 -7.48 22.93
C LEU A 242 -4.66 -8.83 22.31
N GLY A 243 -3.76 -9.47 21.57
CA GLY A 243 -3.97 -10.80 21.00
C GLY A 243 -4.23 -11.89 22.06
N PRO A 244 -3.35 -12.07 23.04
CA PRO A 244 -3.59 -13.00 24.15
C PRO A 244 -4.85 -12.68 24.98
N ALA A 245 -5.18 -11.39 25.15
CA ALA A 245 -6.40 -11.00 25.85
C ALA A 245 -7.67 -11.32 25.02
N LEU A 246 -7.62 -11.18 23.70
CA LEU A 246 -8.70 -11.59 22.79
C LEU A 246 -8.93 -13.10 22.85
N ALA A 247 -7.88 -13.90 22.89
CA ALA A 247 -7.96 -15.36 22.99
C ALA A 247 -8.69 -15.83 24.27
N ARG A 248 -8.63 -15.01 25.35
CA ARG A 248 -9.36 -15.25 26.60
C ARG A 248 -10.83 -14.77 26.57
N GLY A 249 -11.31 -14.24 25.44
CA GLY A 249 -12.71 -13.85 25.24
C GLY A 249 -13.10 -12.48 25.81
N GLY A 250 -12.14 -11.60 26.07
CA GLY A 250 -12.39 -10.27 26.64
C GLY A 250 -13.00 -9.28 25.64
N ARG A 251 -14.24 -8.81 25.88
CA ARG A 251 -14.88 -7.77 25.05
C ARG A 251 -14.08 -6.46 25.02
N THR A 252 -13.46 -6.11 26.13
CA THR A 252 -12.57 -4.93 26.24
C THR A 252 -11.33 -5.09 25.35
N ALA A 253 -10.78 -6.32 25.25
CA ALA A 253 -9.65 -6.62 24.38
C ALA A 253 -10.01 -6.48 22.89
N GLN A 254 -11.21 -6.90 22.50
CA GLN A 254 -11.72 -6.73 21.13
C GLN A 254 -11.81 -5.24 20.75
N LEU A 255 -12.36 -4.40 21.62
CA LEU A 255 -12.43 -2.94 21.38
C LEU A 255 -11.04 -2.30 21.36
N GLY A 256 -10.14 -2.71 22.25
CA GLY A 256 -8.76 -2.26 22.27
C GLY A 256 -8.01 -2.61 20.99
N LEU A 257 -8.13 -3.85 20.52
CA LEU A 257 -7.54 -4.32 19.27
C LEU A 257 -8.06 -3.53 18.05
N ARG A 258 -9.38 -3.35 17.96
CA ARG A 258 -9.98 -2.55 16.89
C ARG A 258 -9.44 -1.12 16.86
N ARG A 259 -9.34 -0.46 18.03
CA ARG A 259 -8.78 0.90 18.13
C ARG A 259 -7.32 0.93 17.71
N SER A 260 -6.51 -0.01 18.18
CA SER A 260 -5.09 -0.11 17.84
C SER A 260 -4.88 -0.31 16.35
N ILE A 261 -5.56 -1.29 15.73
CA ILE A 261 -5.48 -1.55 14.29
C ILE A 261 -6.01 -0.35 13.48
N GLY A 262 -7.09 0.29 13.93
CA GLY A 262 -7.61 1.51 13.31
C GLY A 262 -6.61 2.67 13.35
N THR A 263 -5.88 2.82 14.46
CA THR A 263 -4.80 3.82 14.57
C THR A 263 -3.64 3.49 13.64
N GLU A 264 -3.21 2.22 13.54
CA GLU A 264 -2.20 1.79 12.56
C GLU A 264 -2.62 2.13 11.13
N PHE A 265 -3.89 1.85 10.78
CA PHE A 265 -4.43 2.17 9.46
C PHE A 265 -4.32 3.68 9.15
N VAL A 266 -4.77 4.53 10.07
CA VAL A 266 -4.69 6.00 9.91
C VAL A 266 -3.24 6.47 9.78
N LEU A 267 -2.34 5.97 10.61
CA LEU A 267 -0.92 6.34 10.55
C LEU A 267 -0.28 5.95 9.20
N ILE A 268 -0.58 4.75 8.67
CA ILE A 268 -0.06 4.35 7.36
C ILE A 268 -0.67 5.21 6.25
N VAL A 269 -1.96 5.55 6.32
CA VAL A 269 -2.58 6.50 5.37
C VAL A 269 -1.85 7.84 5.39
N LEU A 270 -1.51 8.39 6.56
CA LEU A 270 -0.73 9.63 6.68
C LEU A 270 0.67 9.49 6.06
N VAL A 271 1.35 8.35 6.24
CA VAL A 271 2.63 8.07 5.58
C VAL A 271 2.48 8.03 4.05
N LEU A 272 1.42 7.41 3.53
CA LEU A 272 1.16 7.34 2.09
C LEU A 272 0.83 8.72 1.52
N MET A 273 0.04 9.53 2.22
CA MET A 273 -0.26 10.92 1.84
C MET A 273 1.03 11.77 1.81
N GLY A 274 1.84 11.69 2.85
CA GLY A 274 3.15 12.37 2.89
C GLY A 274 4.07 11.90 1.77
N THR A 275 4.08 10.61 1.45
CA THR A 275 4.86 10.07 0.33
C THR A 275 4.38 10.60 -1.01
N ALA A 276 3.06 10.64 -1.24
CA ALA A 276 2.48 11.19 -2.47
C ALA A 276 2.82 12.69 -2.63
N THR A 277 2.76 13.46 -1.55
CA THR A 277 3.12 14.88 -1.54
C THR A 277 4.61 15.07 -1.84
N LEU A 278 5.50 14.36 -1.13
CA LEU A 278 6.94 14.43 -1.35
C LEU A 278 7.32 14.10 -2.81
N THR A 279 6.74 13.04 -3.36
CA THR A 279 7.04 12.61 -4.74
C THR A 279 6.40 13.48 -5.82
N THR A 280 5.47 14.36 -5.46
CA THR A 280 4.84 15.31 -6.42
C THR A 280 5.55 16.66 -6.43
N PHE A 281 5.97 17.17 -5.28
CA PHE A 281 6.47 18.54 -5.13
C PHE A 281 7.98 18.61 -4.90
N TRP A 282 8.62 17.55 -4.36
CA TRP A 282 10.04 17.55 -4.06
C TRP A 282 10.70 16.28 -4.61
N SER A 283 11.56 16.47 -5.62
CA SER A 283 12.44 15.39 -6.08
C SER A 283 13.72 15.35 -5.22
N PRO A 284 14.31 14.18 -4.96
CA PRO A 284 15.66 14.10 -4.39
C PRO A 284 16.63 14.82 -5.34
N GLY A 285 17.30 15.87 -4.84
CA GLY A 285 18.26 16.67 -5.62
C GLY A 285 17.71 17.98 -6.24
N SER A 286 16.46 18.39 -5.90
CA SER A 286 15.95 19.75 -6.23
C SER A 286 16.17 20.72 -5.08
#